data_caa6ea6e1b22c09549b9553022e4e960
#
_entry.id   caa6ea6e1b22c09549b9553022e4e960
#
_cell.length_a   1.000
_cell.length_b   1.000
_cell.length_c   1.000
_cell.angle_alpha   90.00
_cell.angle_beta   90.00
_cell.angle_gamma   90.00
#
_symmetry.space_group_name_H-M   'P 1'
#
loop_
_entity.id
_entity.type
_entity.pdbx_description
1 polymer ?
#
loop_
_entity_poly.entity_id
_entity_poly.type
_entity_poly.pdbx_seq_one_letter_code
_entity_poly.pdbx_strand_id
1 'polypeptide(L)'
;MFRIWGKIMKDNHLVKDHTVCIEDYTMTRTKKVYAALDELCYTFDLAKPIWLKSNQQDFIRHARTRFTQDNFIESIDFDYLDFQVIEEDY
;
A
#
# COMPACT_ATOMS: atom_id res chain seq x y z
N MET A 1 -6.00 -11.94 -11.83
CA MET A 1 -4.75 -11.46 -11.23
C MET A 1 -5.06 -10.40 -10.17
N PHE A 2 -4.34 -10.39 -9.07
CA PHE A 2 -4.51 -9.38 -8.02
C PHE A 2 -3.42 -8.33 -8.16
N ARG A 3 -3.83 -7.05 -8.27
CA ARG A 3 -2.87 -5.94 -8.44
C ARG A 3 -3.10 -4.86 -7.41
N ILE A 4 -2.00 -4.37 -6.85
CA ILE A 4 -2.01 -3.21 -5.95
C ILE A 4 -1.05 -2.16 -6.50
N TRP A 5 -1.51 -0.92 -6.50
CA TRP A 5 -0.76 0.23 -6.95
C TRP A 5 -0.34 1.07 -5.75
N GLY A 6 0.97 1.25 -5.58
CA GLY A 6 1.52 2.11 -4.54
C GLY A 6 2.12 3.36 -5.15
N LYS A 7 1.77 4.52 -4.57
CA LYS A 7 2.26 5.82 -5.04
C LYS A 7 2.83 6.62 -3.88
N ILE A 8 4.04 7.14 -4.05
CA ILE A 8 4.65 8.10 -3.13
C ILE A 8 4.28 9.49 -3.60
N MET A 9 3.55 10.24 -2.76
CA MET A 9 3.06 11.58 -3.08
C MET A 9 3.73 12.62 -2.20
N LYS A 10 4.17 13.71 -2.80
CA LYS A 10 4.77 14.86 -2.11
C LYS A 10 4.39 16.14 -2.82
N ASP A 11 3.89 17.15 -2.07
CA ASP A 11 3.51 18.46 -2.59
C ASP A 11 2.54 18.33 -3.78
N ASN A 12 1.59 17.40 -3.69
CA ASN A 12 0.62 17.08 -4.75
C ASN A 12 1.23 16.52 -6.02
N HIS A 13 2.50 16.07 -5.98
CA HIS A 13 3.17 15.45 -7.12
C HIS A 13 3.44 13.98 -6.85
N LEU A 14 3.30 13.18 -7.90
CA LEU A 14 3.71 11.78 -7.89
C LEU A 14 5.25 11.74 -7.96
N VAL A 15 5.88 11.27 -6.89
CA VAL A 15 7.35 11.15 -6.83
C VAL A 15 7.80 9.85 -7.48
N LYS A 16 7.17 8.75 -7.11
CA LYS A 16 7.42 7.43 -7.69
C LYS A 16 6.24 6.51 -7.42
N ASP A 17 6.11 5.47 -8.23
CA ASP A 17 5.07 4.48 -8.07
C ASP A 17 5.57 3.10 -8.45
N HIS A 18 4.80 2.09 -8.04
CA HIS A 18 5.09 0.70 -8.38
C HIS A 18 3.79 -0.10 -8.26
N THR A 19 3.58 -1.00 -9.20
CA THR A 19 2.43 -1.92 -9.17
C THR A 19 2.91 -3.32 -8.84
N VAL A 20 2.31 -3.91 -7.81
CA VAL A 20 2.55 -5.30 -7.43
C VAL A 20 1.48 -6.18 -8.07
N CYS A 21 1.90 -7.21 -8.77
CA CYS A 21 0.99 -8.18 -9.40
C CYS A 21 1.19 -9.53 -8.70
N ILE A 22 0.12 -10.10 -8.18
CA ILE A 22 0.15 -11.39 -7.50
C ILE A 22 -0.79 -12.35 -8.23
N GLU A 23 -0.21 -13.44 -8.77
CA GLU A 23 -0.94 -14.47 -9.47
C GLU A 23 -0.82 -15.78 -8.70
N ASP A 24 -1.37 -15.78 -7.49
CA ASP A 24 -1.34 -16.94 -6.60
C ASP A 24 -2.74 -17.14 -6.02
N TYR A 25 -3.43 -18.15 -6.52
CA TYR A 25 -4.81 -18.44 -6.14
C TYR A 25 -4.91 -19.27 -4.85
N THR A 26 -3.77 -19.62 -4.24
CA THR A 26 -3.74 -20.32 -2.95
C THR A 26 -3.67 -19.35 -1.77
N MET A 27 -3.25 -18.11 -2.01
CA MET A 27 -3.17 -17.07 -0.98
C MET A 27 -4.54 -16.43 -0.74
N THR A 28 -4.84 -16.13 0.52
CA THR A 28 -6.01 -15.32 0.87
C THR A 28 -5.80 -13.88 0.41
N ARG A 29 -6.90 -13.13 0.25
CA ARG A 29 -6.83 -11.71 -0.11
C ARG A 29 -6.00 -10.92 0.92
N THR A 30 -6.21 -11.19 2.20
CA THR A 30 -5.47 -10.53 3.28
C THR A 30 -3.96 -10.76 3.15
N LYS A 31 -3.54 -11.99 2.89
CA LYS A 31 -2.11 -12.29 2.70
C LYS A 31 -1.54 -11.60 1.47
N LYS A 32 -2.33 -11.50 0.38
CA LYS A 32 -1.90 -10.79 -0.83
C LYS A 32 -1.70 -9.30 -0.54
N VAL A 33 -2.60 -8.69 0.22
CA VAL A 33 -2.49 -7.28 0.61
C VAL A 33 -1.20 -7.04 1.40
N TYR A 34 -0.91 -7.86 2.40
CA TYR A 34 0.32 -7.73 3.18
C TYR A 34 1.58 -7.99 2.35
N ALA A 35 1.55 -9.00 1.49
CA ALA A 35 2.68 -9.30 0.61
C ALA A 35 2.95 -8.14 -0.36
N ALA A 36 1.90 -7.53 -0.89
CA ALA A 36 2.03 -6.38 -1.77
C ALA A 36 2.64 -5.17 -1.03
N LEU A 37 2.21 -4.93 0.20
CA LEU A 37 2.77 -3.83 1.00
C LEU A 37 4.25 -4.08 1.29
N ASP A 38 4.62 -5.31 1.61
CA ASP A 38 6.03 -5.69 1.82
C ASP A 38 6.87 -5.39 0.58
N GLU A 39 6.38 -5.76 -0.60
CA GLU A 39 7.09 -5.50 -1.85
C GLU A 39 7.23 -4.02 -2.14
N LEU A 40 6.17 -3.24 -1.91
CA LEU A 40 6.21 -1.79 -2.09
C LEU A 40 7.23 -1.13 -1.16
N CYS A 41 7.24 -1.53 0.11
CA CYS A 41 8.19 -0.98 1.08
C CYS A 41 9.62 -1.36 0.73
N TYR A 42 9.85 -2.57 0.25
CA TYR A 42 11.16 -2.98 -0.24
C TYR A 42 11.58 -2.14 -1.45
N THR A 43 10.69 -1.98 -2.42
CA THR A 43 10.97 -1.24 -3.65
C THR A 43 11.25 0.24 -3.37
N PHE A 44 10.53 0.84 -2.43
CA PHE A 44 10.68 2.26 -2.07
C PHE A 44 11.69 2.49 -0.94
N ASP A 45 12.31 1.44 -0.43
CA ASP A 45 13.27 1.51 0.68
C ASP A 45 12.63 2.17 1.92
N LEU A 46 11.48 1.65 2.31
CA LEU A 46 10.72 2.15 3.46
C LEU A 46 10.58 1.08 4.53
N ALA A 47 10.53 1.51 5.79
CA ALA A 47 10.04 0.67 6.88
C ALA A 47 8.55 0.38 6.65
N LYS A 48 8.07 -0.75 7.15
CA LYS A 48 6.64 -1.08 7.00
C LYS A 48 5.79 -0.15 7.84
N PRO A 49 4.72 0.42 7.27
CA PRO A 49 3.81 1.26 8.03
C PRO A 49 2.96 0.44 8.99
N ILE A 50 2.49 1.09 10.05
CA ILE A 50 1.57 0.51 11.01
C ILE A 50 0.15 0.73 10.51
N TRP A 51 -0.65 -0.33 10.43
CA TRP A 51 -2.07 -0.23 10.11
C TRP A 51 -2.82 0.34 11.31
N LEU A 52 -3.32 1.55 11.18
CA LEU A 52 -4.21 2.15 12.15
C LEU A 52 -5.66 1.75 11.84
N LYS A 53 -6.54 1.95 12.81
CA LYS A 53 -7.95 1.60 12.64
C LYS A 53 -8.57 2.33 11.45
N SER A 54 -8.21 3.60 11.24
CA SER A 54 -8.69 4.39 10.09
C SER A 54 -8.27 3.78 8.77
N ASN A 55 -7.04 3.25 8.68
CA ASN A 55 -6.56 2.58 7.48
C ASN A 55 -7.35 1.30 7.20
N GLN A 56 -7.63 0.53 8.23
CA GLN A 56 -8.42 -0.70 8.08
C GLN A 56 -9.83 -0.38 7.59
N GLN A 57 -10.46 0.65 8.13
CA GLN A 57 -11.80 1.08 7.71
C GLN A 57 -11.81 1.59 6.28
N ASP A 58 -10.83 2.40 5.89
CA ASP A 58 -10.69 2.88 4.52
C ASP A 58 -10.56 1.71 3.55
N PHE A 59 -9.73 0.74 3.91
CA PHE A 59 -9.45 -0.40 3.06
C PHE A 59 -10.67 -1.31 2.88
N ILE A 60 -11.44 -1.52 3.94
CA ILE A 60 -12.69 -2.28 3.89
C ILE A 60 -13.70 -1.60 2.96
N ARG A 61 -13.81 -0.27 3.05
CA ARG A 61 -14.80 0.50 2.28
C ARG A 61 -14.41 0.75 0.83
N HIS A 62 -13.12 1.03 0.60
CA HIS A 62 -12.67 1.58 -0.68
C HIS A 62 -11.57 0.76 -1.34
N ALA A 63 -11.08 -0.31 -0.69
CA ALA A 63 -9.91 -1.07 -1.13
C ALA A 63 -8.69 -0.16 -1.36
N ARG A 64 -8.58 0.90 -0.55
CA ARG A 64 -7.59 1.96 -0.67
C ARG A 64 -7.38 2.63 0.68
N THR A 65 -6.14 2.97 0.99
CA THR A 65 -5.80 3.79 2.14
C THR A 65 -4.52 4.57 1.88
N ARG A 66 -4.25 5.57 2.72
CA ARG A 66 -3.03 6.37 2.68
C ARG A 66 -2.26 6.17 3.96
N PHE A 67 -0.98 5.87 3.84
CA PHE A 67 -0.07 5.81 4.97
C PHE A 67 0.69 7.13 5.06
N THR A 68 0.45 7.88 6.13
CA THR A 68 1.08 9.17 6.39
C THR A 68 2.19 9.01 7.43
N GLN A 69 2.80 10.13 7.86
CA GLN A 69 3.82 10.10 8.91
C GLN A 69 3.30 9.38 10.18
N ASP A 70 2.01 9.47 10.48
CA ASP A 70 1.43 8.83 11.66
C ASP A 70 1.51 7.30 11.61
N ASN A 71 1.67 6.73 10.43
CA ASN A 71 1.79 5.29 10.21
C ASN A 71 3.22 4.78 10.32
N PHE A 72 4.21 5.67 10.36
CA PHE A 72 5.62 5.30 10.35
C PHE A 72 6.29 5.70 11.66
N ILE A 73 7.11 4.79 12.22
CA ILE A 73 7.92 5.11 13.40
C ILE A 73 9.05 6.06 13.01
N GLU A 74 9.64 5.85 11.83
CA GLU A 74 10.71 6.69 11.31
C GLU A 74 10.16 7.91 10.60
N SER A 75 10.95 8.98 10.53
CA SER A 75 10.59 10.15 9.75
C SER A 75 10.57 9.81 8.26
N ILE A 76 9.52 10.25 7.57
CA ILE A 76 9.41 10.10 6.12
C ILE A 76 9.60 11.48 5.46
N ASP A 77 10.09 11.48 4.23
CA ASP A 77 10.37 12.71 3.48
C ASP A 77 9.34 12.99 2.39
N PHE A 78 8.18 12.37 2.50
CA PHE A 78 7.05 12.52 1.57
C PHE A 78 5.76 12.68 2.38
N ASP A 79 4.66 13.02 1.72
CA ASP A 79 3.40 13.29 2.41
C ASP A 79 2.65 11.99 2.75
N TYR A 80 2.52 11.09 1.80
CA TYR A 80 1.88 9.80 2.04
C TYR A 80 2.22 8.78 0.97
N LEU A 81 2.07 7.52 1.35
CA LEU A 81 2.05 6.36 0.44
C LEU A 81 0.59 6.02 0.17
N ASP A 82 0.13 6.21 -1.05
CA ASP A 82 -1.20 5.80 -1.50
C ASP A 82 -1.15 4.33 -1.88
N PHE A 83 -2.03 3.54 -1.28
CA PHE A 83 -2.04 2.08 -1.40
C PHE A 83 -3.43 1.65 -1.85
N GLN A 84 -3.55 1.16 -3.08
CA GLN A 84 -4.84 0.91 -3.71
C GLN A 84 -4.86 -0.42 -4.46
N VAL A 85 -5.89 -1.23 -4.20
CA VAL A 85 -6.19 -2.41 -5.02
C VAL A 85 -6.82 -1.94 -6.32
N ILE A 86 -6.20 -2.28 -7.45
CA ILE A 86 -6.69 -1.87 -8.77
C ILE A 86 -7.25 -3.03 -9.57
N GLU A 87 -6.98 -4.27 -9.17
CA GLU A 87 -7.55 -5.46 -9.80
C GLU A 87 -7.69 -6.56 -8.76
N GLU A 88 -8.87 -7.17 -8.66
CA GLU A 88 -9.15 -8.27 -7.76
C GLU A 88 -9.19 -9.60 -8.52
N ASP A 89 -8.95 -10.70 -7.80
CA ASP A 89 -9.18 -12.04 -8.33
C ASP A 89 -10.67 -12.37 -8.19
N TYR A 90 -11.28 -12.86 -9.25
CA TYR A 90 -12.66 -13.30 -9.25
C TYR A 90 -12.76 -14.71 -9.79
#